data_0c9907fc5346c12d352bd60c7814c241
#
_entry.id   0c9907fc5346c12d352bd60c7814c241
#
_cell.length_a   1.000
_cell.length_b   1.000
_cell.length_c   1.000
_cell.angle_alpha   90.00
_cell.angle_beta   90.00
_cell.angle_gamma   90.00
#
_symmetry.space_group_name_H-M   'P 1'
#
loop_
_entity.id
_entity.type
_entity.pdbx_description
1 polymer ?
#
loop_
_entity_poly.entity_id
_entity_poly.type
_entity_poly.pdbx_seq_one_letter_code
_entity_poly.pdbx_strand_id
1 'polypeptide(L)'
;MSEKSQVFENGQVKISDEVVTIIAGIATMEVKGVHSMHTGLVEGFSNLFSKNNYSKGVKVDINENKVTLDIFINVVYGCRINEVAEEVQKIVKKEVETMTDLSVAVINIHVQNIITEKAEKSEEEK
;
A
#
# COMPACT_ATOMS: atom_id res chain seq x y z
N MET A 1 13.64 5.23 14.05
CA MET A 1 12.84 4.55 14.75
C MET A 1 11.66 4.25 14.01
N SER A 2 11.22 3.19 14.03
CA SER A 2 10.23 2.81 13.10
C SER A 2 9.13 1.98 13.70
N GLU A 3 8.94 2.10 14.96
CA GLU A 3 7.91 1.34 15.61
C GLU A 3 7.11 2.23 16.53
N LYS A 4 5.83 1.95 16.57
CA LYS A 4 4.98 2.58 17.55
C LYS A 4 4.79 1.64 18.73
N SER A 5 4.90 2.16 19.93
CA SER A 5 4.69 1.40 21.15
C SER A 5 3.55 2.01 21.93
N GLN A 6 2.72 1.15 22.50
CA GLN A 6 1.69 1.58 23.43
C GLN A 6 1.81 0.76 24.68
N VAL A 7 1.68 1.42 25.81
CA VAL A 7 1.78 0.77 27.11
C VAL A 7 0.40 0.52 27.65
N PHE A 8 0.13 -0.73 27.96
CA PHE A 8 -1.13 -1.14 28.54
C PHE A 8 -0.87 -1.73 29.91
N GLU A 9 -1.95 -1.98 30.62
CA GLU A 9 -1.84 -2.57 31.95
C GLU A 9 -1.00 -3.83 31.95
N ASN A 10 -1.16 -4.65 30.92
CA ASN A 10 -0.48 -5.93 30.88
C ASN A 10 0.74 -5.96 30.00
N GLY A 11 1.26 -4.80 29.62
CA GLY A 11 2.47 -4.77 28.81
C GLY A 11 2.37 -3.77 27.69
N GLN A 12 3.17 -3.99 26.65
CA GLN A 12 3.25 -3.10 25.52
C GLN A 12 2.85 -3.79 24.24
N VAL A 13 2.33 -3.01 23.30
CA VAL A 13 2.10 -3.47 21.95
C VAL A 13 2.99 -2.64 21.04
N LYS A 14 3.78 -3.30 20.22
CA LYS A 14 4.68 -2.63 19.28
C LYS A 14 4.27 -2.98 17.87
N ILE A 15 4.17 -1.98 17.02
CA ILE A 15 3.77 -2.16 15.64
C ILE A 15 4.92 -1.76 14.75
N SER A 16 5.37 -2.70 13.92
CA SER A 16 6.52 -2.44 13.05
C SER A 16 6.07 -1.71 11.79
N ASP A 17 7.04 -1.12 11.11
CA ASP A 17 6.81 -0.47 9.83
C ASP A 17 6.15 -1.42 8.84
N GLU A 18 6.60 -2.66 8.85
CA GLU A 18 6.10 -3.62 7.88
C GLU A 18 4.60 -3.85 8.03
N VAL A 19 4.11 -3.85 9.26
CA VAL A 19 2.68 -4.01 9.49
C VAL A 19 1.92 -2.89 8.80
N VAL A 20 2.41 -1.67 8.93
CA VAL A 20 1.75 -0.52 8.31
C VAL A 20 1.77 -0.66 6.79
N THR A 21 2.89 -1.08 6.23
CA THR A 21 2.96 -1.21 4.77
C THR A 21 2.03 -2.29 4.25
N ILE A 22 1.86 -3.37 4.99
CA ILE A 22 0.95 -4.43 4.58
C ILE A 22 -0.49 -3.94 4.61
N ILE A 23 -0.87 -3.25 5.66
CA ILE A 23 -2.22 -2.70 5.76
C ILE A 23 -2.48 -1.76 4.58
N ALA A 24 -1.53 -0.87 4.32
CA ALA A 24 -1.69 0.10 3.25
C ALA A 24 -1.79 -0.58 1.89
N GLY A 25 -0.98 -1.61 1.68
CA GLY A 25 -1.01 -2.32 0.40
C GLY A 25 -2.32 -3.04 0.18
N ILE A 26 -2.81 -3.71 1.21
CA ILE A 26 -4.07 -4.44 1.09
C ILE A 26 -5.21 -3.45 0.82
N ALA A 27 -5.24 -2.35 1.57
CA ALA A 27 -6.28 -1.36 1.37
C ALA A 27 -6.24 -0.79 -0.04
N THR A 28 -5.03 -0.52 -0.53
CA THR A 28 -4.86 0.02 -1.88
C THR A 28 -5.44 -0.91 -2.93
N MET A 29 -5.21 -2.20 -2.76
CA MET A 29 -5.67 -3.17 -3.75
C MET A 29 -7.18 -3.31 -3.78
N GLU A 30 -7.85 -2.83 -2.77
CA GLU A 30 -9.32 -2.88 -2.75
C GLU A 30 -9.95 -1.79 -3.59
N VAL A 31 -9.19 -0.80 -4.01
CA VAL A 31 -9.74 0.32 -4.75
C VAL A 31 -9.91 -0.05 -6.22
N LYS A 32 -11.10 0.19 -6.72
CA LYS A 32 -11.38 -0.06 -8.13
C LYS A 32 -10.52 0.88 -8.98
N GLY A 33 -9.87 0.33 -9.98
CA GLY A 33 -8.96 1.10 -10.83
C GLY A 33 -7.52 0.82 -10.56
N VAL A 34 -7.20 0.29 -9.39
CA VAL A 34 -5.84 -0.14 -9.10
C VAL A 34 -5.65 -1.55 -9.64
N HIS A 35 -4.68 -1.70 -10.52
CA HIS A 35 -4.40 -3.02 -11.07
C HIS A 35 -3.53 -3.84 -10.13
N SER A 36 -2.47 -3.23 -9.64
CA SER A 36 -1.52 -3.96 -8.81
C SER A 36 -0.59 -2.96 -8.14
N MET A 37 0.13 -3.43 -7.16
CA MET A 37 1.21 -2.63 -6.59
C MET A 37 2.38 -2.67 -7.54
N HIS A 38 3.08 -1.56 -7.64
CA HIS A 38 4.24 -1.50 -8.50
C HIS A 38 5.46 -1.88 -7.68
N THR A 39 6.06 -3.01 -8.00
CA THR A 39 7.14 -3.54 -7.19
C THR A 39 8.51 -3.36 -7.81
N GLY A 40 8.57 -2.95 -9.07
CA GLY A 40 9.84 -2.79 -9.72
C GLY A 40 10.36 -4.10 -10.28
N LEU A 41 11.39 -3.98 -11.10
CA LEU A 41 11.92 -5.16 -11.78
C LEU A 41 12.63 -6.12 -10.85
N VAL A 42 13.31 -5.56 -9.88
CA VAL A 42 14.13 -6.35 -9.00
C VAL A 42 13.31 -7.30 -8.17
N GLU A 43 12.11 -6.91 -7.91
CA GLU A 43 11.30 -7.66 -7.00
C GLU A 43 10.53 -8.80 -7.63
N GLY A 44 10.53 -8.85 -8.95
CA GLY A 44 9.73 -9.84 -9.62
C GLY A 44 10.06 -11.26 -9.19
N PHE A 45 11.32 -11.50 -9.01
CA PHE A 45 11.78 -12.80 -8.60
C PHE A 45 11.36 -13.15 -7.19
N SER A 46 11.58 -12.22 -6.28
CA SER A 46 11.21 -12.40 -4.90
C SER A 46 9.73 -12.61 -4.72
N ASN A 47 8.96 -11.92 -5.53
CA ASN A 47 7.52 -11.97 -5.38
C ASN A 47 6.94 -13.34 -5.58
N LEU A 48 7.64 -14.19 -6.30
CA LEU A 48 7.14 -15.53 -6.50
C LEU A 48 7.02 -16.30 -5.20
N PHE A 49 7.83 -15.94 -4.23
CA PHE A 49 7.87 -16.65 -2.97
C PHE A 49 7.38 -15.83 -1.80
N SER A 50 7.03 -14.60 -2.04
CA SER A 50 6.65 -13.71 -0.95
C SER A 50 5.15 -13.72 -0.74
N LYS A 51 4.75 -13.84 0.50
CA LYS A 51 3.34 -13.73 0.84
C LYS A 51 2.95 -12.29 1.14
N ASN A 52 3.93 -11.41 1.17
CA ASN A 52 3.68 -10.02 1.52
C ASN A 52 3.94 -9.10 0.36
N ASN A 53 3.43 -9.50 -0.82
CA ASN A 53 3.58 -8.66 -2.00
C ASN A 53 3.02 -7.26 -1.79
N TYR A 54 2.02 -7.15 -0.94
CA TYR A 54 1.37 -5.86 -0.73
C TYR A 54 2.34 -4.83 -0.22
N SER A 55 3.27 -5.23 0.64
CA SER A 55 4.18 -4.27 1.24
C SER A 55 5.24 -3.78 0.28
N LYS A 56 5.44 -4.47 -0.84
CA LYS A 56 6.53 -4.14 -1.75
C LYS A 56 6.37 -2.80 -2.43
N GLY A 57 5.16 -2.37 -2.66
CA GLY A 57 4.93 -1.09 -3.33
C GLY A 57 4.67 0.04 -2.37
N VAL A 58 5.01 -0.12 -1.10
CA VAL A 58 4.71 0.91 -0.10
C VAL A 58 5.97 1.23 0.67
N LYS A 59 6.24 2.52 0.80
CA LYS A 59 7.32 3.00 1.68
C LYS A 59 6.68 3.78 2.80
N VAL A 60 7.20 3.59 4.00
CA VAL A 60 6.61 4.21 5.17
C VAL A 60 7.68 4.90 6.00
N ASP A 61 7.30 6.02 6.57
CA ASP A 61 8.14 6.72 7.52
C ASP A 61 7.26 7.08 8.71
N ILE A 62 7.64 6.63 9.89
CA ILE A 62 6.88 6.88 11.10
C ILE A 62 7.71 7.76 12.01
N ASN A 63 7.14 8.90 12.38
CA ASN A 63 7.84 9.86 13.21
C ASN A 63 6.87 10.37 14.25
N GLU A 64 7.09 10.01 15.51
CA GLU A 64 6.27 10.49 16.61
C GLU A 64 4.78 10.26 16.35
N ASN A 65 4.43 9.03 16.00
CA ASN A 65 3.04 8.64 15.76
C ASN A 65 2.44 9.20 14.48
N LYS A 66 3.23 9.90 13.69
CA LYS A 66 2.76 10.42 12.40
C LYS A 66 3.35 9.61 11.28
N VAL A 67 2.50 9.21 10.36
CA VAL A 67 2.90 8.32 9.28
C VAL A 67 2.90 9.07 7.96
N THR A 68 3.97 8.89 7.20
CA THR A 68 4.04 9.34 5.82
C THR A 68 4.19 8.11 4.96
N LEU A 69 3.33 7.99 3.95
CA LEU A 69 3.33 6.84 3.07
C LEU A 69 3.59 7.27 1.64
N ASP A 70 4.38 6.47 0.95
CA ASP A 70 4.54 6.57 -0.50
C ASP A 70 4.08 5.26 -1.09
N ILE A 71 3.06 5.31 -1.93
CA ILE A 71 2.43 4.10 -2.46
C ILE A 71 2.58 4.12 -3.98
N PHE A 72 3.16 3.06 -4.51
CA PHE A 72 3.46 2.95 -5.93
C PHE A 72 2.50 1.94 -6.54
N ILE A 73 1.72 2.37 -7.52
CA ILE A 73 0.66 1.53 -8.09
C ILE A 73 0.70 1.54 -9.60
N ASN A 74 0.11 0.49 -10.15
CA ASN A 74 -0.23 0.40 -11.56
C ASN A 74 -1.74 0.48 -11.65
N VAL A 75 -2.25 1.25 -12.60
CA VAL A 75 -3.68 1.45 -12.72
C VAL A 75 -4.20 0.85 -14.02
N VAL A 76 -5.50 0.63 -14.07
CA VAL A 76 -6.14 0.07 -15.25
C VAL A 76 -6.40 1.18 -16.26
N TYR A 77 -6.12 0.90 -17.52
CA TYR A 77 -6.40 1.87 -18.58
C TYR A 77 -7.90 2.16 -18.61
N GLY A 78 -8.20 3.43 -18.71
CA GLY A 78 -9.60 3.86 -18.75
C GLY A 78 -10.11 4.38 -17.42
N CYS A 79 -9.39 4.14 -16.34
CA CYS A 79 -9.83 4.66 -15.07
C CYS A 79 -9.52 6.16 -14.97
N ARG A 80 -10.15 6.80 -14.02
CA ARG A 80 -9.87 8.20 -13.76
C ARG A 80 -8.82 8.28 -12.69
N ILE A 81 -7.59 8.53 -13.12
CA ILE A 81 -6.43 8.39 -12.25
C ILE A 81 -6.54 9.22 -10.98
N ASN A 82 -6.95 10.49 -11.13
CA ASN A 82 -7.05 11.33 -9.94
C ASN A 82 -8.06 10.82 -8.94
N GLU A 83 -9.17 10.27 -9.43
CA GLU A 83 -10.19 9.74 -8.54
C GLU A 83 -9.71 8.46 -7.88
N VAL A 84 -9.01 7.63 -8.62
CA VAL A 84 -8.46 6.41 -8.06
C VAL A 84 -7.46 6.75 -6.96
N ALA A 85 -6.57 7.71 -7.25
CA ALA A 85 -5.57 8.10 -6.26
C ALA A 85 -6.22 8.67 -4.99
N GLU A 86 -7.25 9.47 -5.18
CA GLU A 86 -7.94 10.06 -4.04
C GLU A 86 -8.61 8.99 -3.19
N GLU A 87 -9.19 8.00 -3.84
CA GLU A 87 -9.84 6.93 -3.13
C GLU A 87 -8.82 6.09 -2.36
N VAL A 88 -7.66 5.85 -2.97
CA VAL A 88 -6.59 5.15 -2.27
C VAL A 88 -6.20 5.90 -1.01
N GLN A 89 -6.04 7.22 -1.12
CA GLN A 89 -5.68 8.02 0.04
C GLN A 89 -6.71 7.87 1.16
N LYS A 90 -7.98 7.89 0.79
CA LYS A 90 -9.03 7.80 1.80
C LYS A 90 -9.06 6.45 2.51
N ILE A 91 -9.01 5.38 1.73
CA ILE A 91 -9.15 4.07 2.35
C ILE A 91 -7.90 3.68 3.13
N VAL A 92 -6.74 4.05 2.63
CA VAL A 92 -5.50 3.74 3.32
C VAL A 92 -5.45 4.49 4.65
N LYS A 93 -5.78 5.76 4.63
CA LYS A 93 -5.79 6.53 5.88
C LYS A 93 -6.73 5.89 6.89
N LYS A 94 -7.92 5.53 6.45
CA LYS A 94 -8.91 4.95 7.34
C LYS A 94 -8.42 3.63 7.94
N GLU A 95 -7.90 2.75 7.08
CA GLU A 95 -7.52 1.43 7.56
C GLU A 95 -6.30 1.48 8.47
N VAL A 96 -5.31 2.28 8.10
CA VAL A 96 -4.12 2.36 8.92
C VAL A 96 -4.46 2.96 10.28
N GLU A 97 -5.21 4.04 10.29
CA GLU A 97 -5.54 4.69 11.56
C GLU A 97 -6.42 3.83 12.43
N THR A 98 -7.37 3.11 11.81
CA THR A 98 -8.27 2.27 12.57
C THR A 98 -7.53 1.10 13.22
N MET A 99 -6.60 0.51 12.50
CA MET A 99 -5.94 -0.69 13.00
C MET A 99 -4.76 -0.40 13.91
N THR A 100 -4.14 0.78 13.78
CA THR A 100 -2.89 1.03 14.49
C THR A 100 -2.94 2.20 15.46
N ASP A 101 -3.97 3.03 15.36
CA ASP A 101 -4.07 4.27 16.14
C ASP A 101 -2.98 5.27 15.79
N LEU A 102 -2.22 5.02 14.73
CA LEU A 102 -1.29 6.01 14.22
C LEU A 102 -2.04 7.07 13.45
N SER A 103 -1.44 8.24 13.35
CA SER A 103 -2.03 9.34 12.59
C SER A 103 -1.35 9.42 11.24
N VAL A 104 -2.12 9.30 10.18
CA VAL A 104 -1.54 9.34 8.83
C VAL A 104 -1.55 10.78 8.35
N ALA A 105 -0.37 11.35 8.20
CA ALA A 105 -0.23 12.76 7.84
C ALA A 105 -0.20 12.97 6.35
N VAL A 106 0.50 12.10 5.63
CA VAL A 106 0.70 12.29 4.19
C VAL A 106 0.66 10.95 3.51
N ILE A 107 -0.05 10.89 2.38
CA ILE A 107 -0.04 9.71 1.52
C ILE A 107 0.21 10.21 0.11
N ASN A 108 1.38 9.88 -0.42
CA ASN A 108 1.74 10.22 -1.78
C ASN A 108 1.50 9.03 -2.69
N ILE A 109 0.74 9.22 -3.75
CA ILE A 109 0.43 8.15 -4.67
C ILE A 109 1.26 8.33 -5.93
N HIS A 110 2.04 7.32 -6.26
CA HIS A 110 2.89 7.33 -7.44
C HIS A 110 2.32 6.34 -8.44
N VAL A 111 1.74 6.86 -9.52
CA VAL A 111 1.19 6.01 -10.56
C VAL A 111 2.30 5.73 -11.54
N GLN A 112 2.76 4.49 -11.56
CA GLN A 112 3.95 4.13 -12.32
C GLN A 112 3.65 3.53 -13.67
N ASN A 113 2.46 2.95 -13.84
CA ASN A 113 2.18 2.26 -15.07
C ASN A 113 0.69 2.17 -15.30
N ILE A 114 0.32 1.99 -16.55
CA ILE A 114 -1.07 1.78 -16.93
C ILE A 114 -1.15 0.44 -17.64
N ILE A 115 -2.07 -0.41 -17.18
CA ILE A 115 -2.22 -1.75 -17.71
C ILE A 115 -3.49 -1.80 -18.54
N THR A 116 -3.35 -2.24 -19.78
CA THR A 116 -4.54 -2.33 -20.64
C THR A 116 -5.21 -3.67 -20.43
N GLU A 117 -6.52 -3.65 -20.58
CA GLU A 117 -7.30 -4.86 -20.46
C GLU A 117 -6.85 -5.92 -21.47
N LYS A 118 -6.51 -5.45 -22.66
CA LYS A 118 -6.08 -6.34 -23.71
C LYS A 118 -4.81 -7.10 -23.31
N ALA A 119 -3.86 -6.41 -22.72
CA ALA A 119 -2.64 -7.04 -22.29
C ALA A 119 -2.92 -8.05 -21.17
N GLU A 120 -3.83 -7.71 -20.30
CA GLU A 120 -4.19 -8.60 -19.22
C GLU A 120 -4.80 -9.89 -19.74
N LYS A 121 -5.70 -9.76 -20.69
CA LYS A 121 -6.33 -10.93 -21.26
C LYS A 121 -5.32 -11.84 -21.94
N SER A 122 -4.37 -11.25 -22.62
CA SER A 122 -3.34 -12.03 -23.28
C SER A 122 -2.57 -12.86 -22.26
N GLU A 123 -2.27 -12.26 -21.16
CA GLU A 123 -1.54 -12.95 -20.13
C GLU A 123 -2.34 -14.08 -19.53
N GLU A 124 -3.61 -13.87 -19.37
CA GLU A 124 -4.46 -14.89 -18.77
C GLU A 124 -4.63 -16.10 -19.67
N GLU A 125 -4.58 -15.86 -20.95
CA GLU A 125 -4.75 -16.97 -21.91
C GLU A 125 -3.53 -17.85 -21.99
N LYS A 126 -2.43 -17.41 -21.46
CA LYS A 126 -1.24 -18.23 -21.45
C LYS A 126 -1.25 -19.20 -20.30
#